data_a72f4c31b312a2783157cfb11acae4ff
#
_entry.id   a72f4c31b312a2783157cfb11acae4ff
#
_cell.length_a   1.000
_cell.length_b   1.000
_cell.length_c   1.000
_cell.angle_alpha   90.00
_cell.angle_beta   90.00
_cell.angle_gamma   90.00
#
_symmetry.space_group_name_H-M   'P 1'
#
loop_
_entity.id
_entity.type
_entity.pdbx_description
1 polymer ?
#
loop_
_entity_poly.entity_id
_entity_poly.type
_entity_poly.pdbx_seq_one_letter_code
_entity_poly.pdbx_strand_id
1 'polypeptide(L)'
;MCSSDLNAEVHVQRSAESRQTGSLEQRAADECAKLLGVEAMDNVVCFDMAQLQGDERVGACVTLRNGRPDKKAYRTYTVRSDAPDDLRMMREVVERWLKRQDEWPDLLLLDGGETHLSTIHELLTEHGLADRFPLAALAKREETLHRPGSDPLVLDRTGRLLVFARDEAHRFVNAFHRKRRARSTLRDPLEEVPGLGAKKLQALLRQFGGRKGIDHASVRELEQTPGIGPALANRIHDHLHP
;
A
#
# COMPACT_ATOMS: atom_id res chain seq x y z
N MET A 1 7.68 43.14 24.00
CA MET A 1 7.61 42.41 22.70
C MET A 1 6.51 41.38 22.83
N CYS A 2 5.46 41.55 22.04
CA CYS A 2 4.19 40.85 22.24
C CYS A 2 4.24 39.45 21.61
N SER A 3 3.64 38.46 22.27
CA SER A 3 3.52 37.05 21.85
C SER A 3 2.85 36.87 20.45
N SER A 4 2.18 37.91 19.97
CA SER A 4 1.56 37.95 18.64
C SER A 4 2.56 38.05 17.49
N ASP A 5 3.71 38.71 17.69
CA ASP A 5 4.70 38.95 16.64
C ASP A 5 5.51 37.69 16.35
N LEU A 6 5.82 36.89 17.39
CA LEU A 6 6.49 35.58 17.25
C LEU A 6 5.61 34.56 16.51
N ASN A 7 4.31 34.56 16.73
CA ASN A 7 3.39 33.68 16.01
C ASN A 7 3.23 34.06 14.54
N ALA A 8 3.26 35.34 14.22
CA ALA A 8 3.19 35.85 12.84
C ALA A 8 4.47 35.49 12.04
N GLU A 9 5.66 35.64 12.65
CA GLU A 9 6.94 35.24 12.03
C GLU A 9 7.03 33.75 11.78
N VAL A 10 6.61 32.90 12.73
CA VAL A 10 6.57 31.43 12.57
C VAL A 10 5.59 31.03 11.49
N HIS A 11 4.45 31.72 11.35
CA HIS A 11 3.48 31.45 10.28
C HIS A 11 4.01 31.88 8.90
N VAL A 12 4.73 33.00 8.82
CA VAL A 12 5.35 33.48 7.56
C VAL A 12 6.50 32.55 7.16
N GLN A 13 7.34 32.11 8.09
CA GLN A 13 8.41 31.15 7.81
C GLN A 13 7.86 29.80 7.34
N ARG A 14 6.87 29.24 8.02
CA ARG A 14 6.22 27.99 7.58
C ARG A 14 5.54 28.12 6.22
N SER A 15 4.96 29.28 5.91
CA SER A 15 4.36 29.55 4.60
C SER A 15 5.44 29.71 3.50
N ALA A 16 6.59 30.28 3.81
CA ALA A 16 7.73 30.41 2.90
C ALA A 16 8.40 29.04 2.64
N GLU A 17 8.61 28.24 3.68
CA GLU A 17 9.11 26.87 3.57
C GLU A 17 8.14 26.00 2.76
N SER A 18 6.83 26.10 2.99
CA SER A 18 5.82 25.40 2.20
C SER A 18 5.82 25.80 0.72
N ARG A 19 6.04 27.08 0.40
CA ARG A 19 6.17 27.56 -0.99
C ARG A 19 7.49 27.11 -1.63
N GLN A 20 8.59 27.12 -0.88
CA GLN A 20 9.87 26.61 -1.37
C GLN A 20 9.83 25.10 -1.63
N THR A 21 9.19 24.32 -0.76
CA THR A 21 9.01 22.88 -0.93
C THR A 21 8.15 22.60 -2.18
N GLY A 22 7.04 23.33 -2.39
CA GLY A 22 6.22 23.22 -3.60
C GLY A 22 7.00 23.54 -4.88
N SER A 23 7.93 24.50 -4.85
CA SER A 23 8.77 24.83 -6.01
C SER A 23 9.83 23.75 -6.30
N LEU A 24 10.35 23.05 -5.31
CA LEU A 24 11.32 21.96 -5.49
C LEU A 24 10.69 20.70 -6.07
N GLU A 25 9.51 20.35 -5.61
CA GLU A 25 8.76 19.20 -6.11
C GLU A 25 8.28 19.42 -7.54
N GLN A 26 7.79 20.63 -7.84
CA GLN A 26 7.42 21.00 -9.21
C GLN A 26 8.64 20.98 -10.14
N ARG A 27 9.78 21.52 -9.72
CA ARG A 27 11.01 21.44 -10.50
C ARG A 27 11.45 19.99 -10.77
N ALA A 28 11.29 19.10 -9.79
CA ALA A 28 11.56 17.68 -10.00
C ALA A 28 10.62 17.04 -11.03
N ALA A 29 9.35 17.43 -11.04
CA ALA A 29 8.38 17.02 -12.05
C ALA A 29 8.75 17.54 -13.44
N ASP A 30 9.10 18.82 -13.56
CA ASP A 30 9.53 19.44 -14.81
C ASP A 30 10.84 18.82 -15.36
N GLU A 31 11.81 18.52 -14.48
CA GLU A 31 13.05 17.82 -14.85
C GLU A 31 12.76 16.42 -15.38
N CYS A 32 11.88 15.65 -14.71
CA CYS A 32 11.45 14.35 -15.18
C CYS A 32 10.66 14.40 -16.50
N ALA A 33 9.77 15.39 -16.67
CA ALA A 33 9.05 15.60 -17.92
C ALA A 33 10.01 15.79 -19.11
N LYS A 34 11.02 16.62 -18.93
CA LYS A 34 12.09 16.84 -19.94
C LYS A 34 12.90 15.57 -20.20
N LEU A 35 13.27 14.83 -19.15
CA LEU A 35 14.01 13.56 -19.25
C LEU A 35 13.25 12.53 -20.08
N LEU A 36 11.94 12.46 -19.92
CA LEU A 36 11.07 11.49 -20.60
C LEU A 36 10.53 12.01 -21.94
N GLY A 37 10.71 13.31 -22.25
CA GLY A 37 10.18 13.92 -23.47
C GLY A 37 8.65 14.05 -23.47
N VAL A 38 8.04 14.23 -22.30
CA VAL A 38 6.60 14.43 -22.10
C VAL A 38 6.27 15.88 -21.75
N GLU A 39 5.03 16.33 -22.01
CA GLU A 39 4.62 17.72 -21.79
C GLU A 39 4.56 18.08 -20.31
N ALA A 40 4.06 17.16 -19.48
CA ALA A 40 3.87 17.37 -18.05
C ALA A 40 4.15 16.08 -17.27
N MET A 41 4.34 16.21 -15.95
CA MET A 41 4.51 15.10 -15.02
C MET A 41 3.72 15.40 -13.72
N ASP A 42 2.48 15.89 -13.90
CA ASP A 42 1.65 16.32 -12.78
C ASP A 42 0.91 15.17 -12.11
N ASN A 43 0.62 14.09 -12.86
CA ASN A 43 -0.06 12.91 -12.39
C ASN A 43 0.78 11.65 -12.66
N VAL A 44 1.55 11.21 -11.69
CA VAL A 44 2.35 9.97 -11.77
C VAL A 44 1.70 8.88 -10.93
N VAL A 45 1.40 7.75 -11.56
CA VAL A 45 0.89 6.55 -10.86
C VAL A 45 1.98 5.51 -10.83
N CYS A 46 2.29 4.97 -9.65
CA CYS A 46 3.32 3.95 -9.47
C CYS A 46 2.74 2.68 -8.82
N PHE A 47 3.11 1.53 -9.38
CA PHE A 47 2.75 0.20 -8.88
C PHE A 47 3.96 -0.51 -8.27
N ASP A 48 3.74 -1.13 -7.11
CA ASP A 48 4.66 -2.08 -6.47
C ASP A 48 3.90 -3.34 -6.06
N MET A 49 4.54 -4.49 -6.22
CA MET A 49 3.98 -5.79 -5.83
C MET A 49 4.71 -6.32 -4.61
N ALA A 50 3.96 -6.88 -3.66
CA ALA A 50 4.55 -7.48 -2.48
C ALA A 50 3.85 -8.77 -2.08
N GLN A 51 4.64 -9.74 -1.69
CA GLN A 51 4.18 -10.99 -1.12
C GLN A 51 4.17 -10.92 0.41
N LEU A 52 3.04 -11.26 1.00
CA LEU A 52 2.89 -11.43 2.45
C LEU A 52 3.33 -12.83 2.89
N GLN A 53 3.74 -12.98 4.16
CA GLN A 53 3.88 -14.30 4.76
C GLN A 53 2.52 -15.01 4.76
N GLY A 54 2.46 -16.23 4.18
CA GLY A 54 1.23 -16.98 3.94
C GLY A 54 0.51 -16.41 2.71
N ASP A 55 0.65 -16.99 1.58
CA ASP A 55 -0.02 -16.88 0.26
C ASP A 55 -0.79 -15.60 -0.14
N GLU A 56 -0.90 -14.60 0.73
CA GLU A 56 -1.57 -13.36 0.39
C GLU A 56 -0.62 -12.38 -0.34
N ARG A 57 -1.00 -12.01 -1.54
CA ARG A 57 -0.26 -11.12 -2.42
C ARG A 57 -1.05 -9.85 -2.65
N VAL A 58 -0.34 -8.72 -2.60
CA VAL A 58 -0.96 -7.39 -2.67
C VAL A 58 -0.17 -6.51 -3.62
N GLY A 59 -0.88 -5.87 -4.54
CA GLY A 59 -0.36 -4.74 -5.31
C GLY A 59 -0.69 -3.41 -4.62
N ALA A 60 0.29 -2.54 -4.53
CA ALA A 60 0.13 -1.15 -4.12
C ALA A 60 0.09 -0.25 -5.35
N CYS A 61 -0.81 0.71 -5.33
CA CYS A 61 -0.91 1.79 -6.31
C CYS A 61 -0.81 3.11 -5.56
N VAL A 62 0.21 3.89 -5.82
CA VAL A 62 0.38 5.24 -5.29
C VAL A 62 0.26 6.26 -6.40
N THR A 63 -0.18 7.46 -6.05
CA THR A 63 -0.33 8.57 -6.98
C THR A 63 0.42 9.77 -6.44
N LEU A 64 1.23 10.40 -7.29
CA LEU A 64 1.81 11.70 -7.04
C LEU A 64 1.06 12.74 -7.89
N ARG A 65 0.68 13.85 -7.26
CA ARG A 65 0.10 15.03 -7.93
C ARG A 65 1.06 16.21 -7.76
N ASN A 66 1.52 16.79 -8.86
CA ASN A 66 2.51 17.90 -8.85
C ASN A 66 3.74 17.58 -8.00
N GLY A 67 4.28 16.37 -8.16
CA GLY A 67 5.43 15.85 -7.42
C GLY A 67 5.16 15.47 -5.95
N ARG A 68 3.91 15.57 -5.44
CA ARG A 68 3.53 15.28 -4.05
C ARG A 68 2.64 14.05 -3.92
N PRO A 69 2.78 13.28 -2.83
CA PRO A 69 1.92 12.14 -2.56
C PRO A 69 0.45 12.52 -2.39
N ASP A 70 -0.42 12.07 -3.29
CA ASP A 70 -1.88 12.14 -3.11
C ASP A 70 -2.39 10.86 -2.40
N LYS A 71 -2.28 10.86 -1.08
CA LYS A 71 -2.66 9.69 -0.26
C LYS A 71 -4.14 9.29 -0.38
N LYS A 72 -5.02 10.19 -0.86
CA LYS A 72 -6.44 9.89 -1.07
C LYS A 72 -6.64 9.01 -2.30
N ALA A 73 -5.74 9.10 -3.27
CA ALA A 73 -5.74 8.29 -4.48
C ALA A 73 -5.03 6.93 -4.31
N TYR A 74 -4.32 6.69 -3.20
CA TYR A 74 -3.64 5.42 -2.95
C TYR A 74 -4.62 4.26 -2.85
N ARG A 75 -4.26 3.13 -3.47
CA ARG A 75 -5.06 1.90 -3.44
C ARG A 75 -4.19 0.68 -3.17
N THR A 76 -4.81 -0.32 -2.57
CA THR A 76 -4.25 -1.67 -2.47
C THR A 76 -5.17 -2.64 -3.18
N TYR A 77 -4.59 -3.60 -3.90
CA TYR A 77 -5.28 -4.64 -4.64
C TYR A 77 -4.83 -5.99 -4.12
N THR A 78 -5.70 -6.72 -3.43
CA THR A 78 -5.42 -8.12 -3.12
C THR A 78 -5.48 -8.91 -4.43
N VAL A 79 -4.43 -9.67 -4.73
CA VAL A 79 -4.35 -10.56 -5.88
C VAL A 79 -5.33 -11.72 -5.65
N ARG A 80 -6.06 -12.10 -6.67
CA ARG A 80 -7.08 -13.15 -6.63
C ARG A 80 -6.65 -14.44 -7.30
N SER A 81 -5.67 -14.34 -8.20
CA SER A 81 -5.13 -15.49 -8.92
C SER A 81 -4.17 -16.28 -8.01
N ASP A 82 -4.22 -17.60 -8.10
CA ASP A 82 -3.25 -18.50 -7.45
C ASP A 82 -1.90 -18.54 -8.18
N ALA A 83 -1.66 -17.64 -9.13
CA ALA A 83 -0.45 -17.61 -9.92
C ALA A 83 0.76 -17.26 -9.05
N PRO A 84 1.82 -18.10 -9.03
CA PRO A 84 3.03 -17.85 -8.24
C PRO A 84 3.94 -16.77 -8.83
N ASP A 85 3.55 -16.13 -9.95
CA ASP A 85 4.36 -15.27 -10.78
C ASP A 85 4.02 -13.78 -10.55
N ASP A 86 5.02 -12.99 -10.18
CA ASP A 86 4.90 -11.54 -9.92
C ASP A 86 4.39 -10.79 -11.16
N LEU A 87 4.71 -11.25 -12.37
CA LEU A 87 4.27 -10.62 -13.62
C LEU A 87 2.75 -10.76 -13.80
N ARG A 88 2.21 -11.96 -13.57
CA ARG A 88 0.77 -12.20 -13.66
C ARG A 88 0.00 -11.43 -12.57
N MET A 89 0.59 -11.33 -11.38
CA MET A 89 0.01 -10.56 -10.31
C MET A 89 -0.07 -9.07 -10.67
N MET A 90 1.02 -8.50 -11.18
CA MET A 90 1.06 -7.11 -11.61
C MET A 90 0.05 -6.87 -12.75
N ARG A 91 -0.02 -7.77 -13.73
CA ARG A 91 -0.99 -7.70 -14.80
C ARG A 91 -2.43 -7.66 -14.29
N GLU A 92 -2.81 -8.56 -13.37
CA GLU A 92 -4.15 -8.58 -12.76
C GLU A 92 -4.47 -7.26 -12.06
N VAL A 93 -3.51 -6.75 -11.29
CA VAL A 93 -3.69 -5.51 -10.51
C VAL A 93 -3.85 -4.31 -11.43
N VAL A 94 -3.00 -4.17 -12.44
CA VAL A 94 -3.06 -3.07 -13.41
C VAL A 94 -4.35 -3.16 -14.24
N GLU A 95 -4.75 -4.34 -14.71
CA GLU A 95 -6.01 -4.53 -15.44
C GLU A 95 -7.25 -4.09 -14.61
N ARG A 96 -7.25 -4.41 -13.32
CA ARG A 96 -8.33 -3.98 -12.41
C ARG A 96 -8.29 -2.48 -12.15
N TRP A 97 -7.12 -1.88 -12.16
CA TRP A 97 -6.95 -0.44 -12.04
C TRP A 97 -7.47 0.25 -13.31
N LEU A 98 -7.11 -0.22 -14.52
CA LEU A 98 -7.56 0.34 -15.80
C LEU A 98 -9.10 0.46 -15.87
N LYS A 99 -9.83 -0.53 -15.37
CA LYS A 99 -11.32 -0.55 -15.39
C LYS A 99 -11.99 0.52 -14.52
N ARG A 100 -11.20 1.28 -13.74
CA ARG A 100 -11.72 2.25 -12.76
C ARG A 100 -11.19 3.67 -12.97
N GLN A 101 -10.51 3.90 -14.10
CA GLN A 101 -9.92 5.20 -14.35
C GLN A 101 -10.88 6.11 -15.10
N ASP A 102 -11.10 7.29 -14.50
CA ASP A 102 -11.80 8.40 -15.13
C ASP A 102 -10.78 9.39 -15.76
N GLU A 103 -9.53 9.38 -15.28
CA GLU A 103 -8.43 10.24 -15.70
C GLU A 103 -7.16 9.41 -15.90
N TRP A 104 -6.47 9.60 -17.03
CA TRP A 104 -5.21 8.91 -17.33
C TRP A 104 -4.02 9.64 -16.72
N PRO A 105 -2.98 8.93 -16.27
CA PRO A 105 -1.78 9.53 -15.73
C PRO A 105 -0.89 10.11 -16.85
N ASP A 106 -0.02 11.05 -16.48
CA ASP A 106 1.06 11.51 -17.33
C ASP A 106 2.21 10.48 -17.40
N LEU A 107 2.27 9.57 -16.42
CA LEU A 107 3.17 8.42 -16.41
C LEU A 107 2.59 7.29 -15.57
N LEU A 108 2.60 6.07 -16.13
CA LEU A 108 2.46 4.83 -15.38
C LEU A 108 3.85 4.26 -15.11
N LEU A 109 4.24 4.20 -13.84
CA LEU A 109 5.54 3.68 -13.39
C LEU A 109 5.35 2.33 -12.69
N LEU A 110 6.25 1.38 -12.97
CA LEU A 110 6.28 0.07 -12.35
C LEU A 110 7.55 -0.08 -11.49
N ASP A 111 7.43 -0.58 -10.26
CA ASP A 111 8.59 -1.08 -9.50
C ASP A 111 8.97 -2.45 -10.09
N GLY A 112 9.95 -2.47 -10.99
CA GLY A 112 10.35 -3.67 -11.68
C GLY A 112 11.31 -3.38 -12.84
N GLY A 113 11.70 -4.45 -13.54
CA GLY A 113 12.57 -4.37 -14.70
C GLY A 113 11.82 -4.53 -16.03
N GLU A 114 12.59 -4.84 -17.08
CA GLU A 114 12.12 -4.98 -18.45
C GLU A 114 10.98 -6.01 -18.62
N THR A 115 11.01 -7.12 -17.90
CA THR A 115 9.95 -8.13 -17.95
C THR A 115 8.60 -7.61 -17.45
N HIS A 116 8.60 -6.78 -16.39
CA HIS A 116 7.39 -6.10 -15.91
C HIS A 116 6.88 -5.10 -16.95
N LEU A 117 7.80 -4.32 -17.53
CA LEU A 117 7.50 -3.37 -18.60
C LEU A 117 6.79 -4.07 -19.77
N SER A 118 7.39 -5.14 -20.31
CA SER A 118 6.87 -5.88 -21.46
C SER A 118 5.48 -6.45 -21.16
N THR A 119 5.31 -7.08 -20.00
CA THR A 119 4.01 -7.65 -19.58
C THR A 119 2.90 -6.61 -19.51
N ILE A 120 3.19 -5.41 -18.98
CA ILE A 120 2.18 -4.36 -18.88
C ILE A 120 2.00 -3.62 -20.21
N HIS A 121 3.04 -3.48 -21.01
CA HIS A 121 2.92 -2.94 -22.36
C HIS A 121 2.01 -3.82 -23.26
N GLU A 122 2.15 -5.14 -23.18
CA GLU A 122 1.25 -6.09 -23.84
C GLU A 122 -0.20 -5.91 -23.36
N LEU A 123 -0.42 -5.82 -22.05
CA LEU A 123 -1.75 -5.56 -21.48
C LEU A 123 -2.35 -4.26 -22.02
N LEU A 124 -1.59 -3.18 -22.04
CA LEU A 124 -2.06 -1.90 -22.58
C LEU A 124 -2.38 -1.97 -24.06
N THR A 125 -1.59 -2.71 -24.82
CA THR A 125 -1.82 -2.95 -26.26
C THR A 125 -3.12 -3.71 -26.50
N GLU A 126 -3.38 -4.77 -25.73
CA GLU A 126 -4.64 -5.54 -25.80
C GLU A 126 -5.88 -4.69 -25.51
N HIS A 127 -5.72 -3.66 -24.67
CA HIS A 127 -6.79 -2.72 -24.34
C HIS A 127 -6.84 -1.47 -25.23
N GLY A 128 -5.95 -1.36 -26.23
CA GLY A 128 -5.86 -0.18 -27.10
C GLY A 128 -5.37 1.08 -26.39
N LEU A 129 -4.58 0.93 -25.33
CA LEU A 129 -4.09 2.00 -24.46
C LEU A 129 -2.58 2.22 -24.50
N ALA A 130 -1.84 1.48 -25.36
CA ALA A 130 -0.37 1.53 -25.39
C ALA A 130 0.19 2.94 -25.63
N ASP A 131 -0.50 3.74 -26.46
CA ASP A 131 -0.11 5.11 -26.80
C ASP A 131 -0.89 6.17 -26.02
N ARG A 132 -1.72 5.77 -25.06
CA ARG A 132 -2.60 6.69 -24.34
C ARG A 132 -1.87 7.51 -23.29
N PHE A 133 -0.86 6.94 -22.66
CA PHE A 133 0.00 7.56 -21.66
C PHE A 133 1.36 6.84 -21.62
N PRO A 134 2.41 7.53 -21.22
CA PRO A 134 3.74 6.94 -21.07
C PRO A 134 3.75 5.81 -20.04
N LEU A 135 4.49 4.73 -20.36
CA LEU A 135 4.77 3.60 -19.49
C LEU A 135 6.27 3.51 -19.24
N ALA A 136 6.68 3.27 -17.99
CA ALA A 136 8.06 2.97 -17.64
C ALA A 136 8.14 1.97 -16.47
N ALA A 137 9.26 1.26 -16.39
CA ALA A 137 9.61 0.41 -15.27
C ALA A 137 10.96 0.84 -14.69
N LEU A 138 11.06 0.95 -13.36
CA LEU A 138 12.27 1.36 -12.66
C LEU A 138 12.83 0.18 -11.85
N ALA A 139 13.95 -0.37 -12.33
CA ALA A 139 14.65 -1.44 -11.64
C ALA A 139 15.46 -0.90 -10.47
N LYS A 140 15.42 -1.59 -9.30
CA LYS A 140 16.16 -1.19 -8.08
C LYS A 140 17.67 -1.20 -8.24
N ARG A 141 18.18 -2.13 -9.05
CA ARG A 141 19.60 -2.23 -9.28
C ARG A 141 20.02 -1.13 -10.24
N GLU A 142 20.93 -0.27 -9.84
CA GLU A 142 21.47 0.84 -10.64
C GLU A 142 20.45 1.90 -11.07
N GLU A 143 19.26 1.96 -10.43
CA GLU A 143 18.20 2.93 -10.77
C GLU A 143 17.95 3.01 -12.30
N THR A 144 17.87 1.85 -12.95
CA THR A 144 17.72 1.77 -14.41
C THR A 144 16.26 1.88 -14.80
N LEU A 145 15.95 2.88 -15.62
CA LEU A 145 14.62 3.12 -16.20
C LEU A 145 14.50 2.43 -17.56
N HIS A 146 13.51 1.56 -17.69
CA HIS A 146 13.12 0.91 -18.92
C HIS A 146 11.87 1.55 -19.50
N ARG A 147 11.82 1.76 -20.83
CA ARG A 147 10.70 2.33 -21.55
C ARG A 147 10.45 1.52 -22.83
N PRO A 148 9.20 1.40 -23.32
CA PRO A 148 8.94 0.68 -24.56
C PRO A 148 9.72 1.30 -25.73
N GLY A 149 10.39 0.46 -26.50
CA GLY A 149 11.13 0.89 -27.71
C GLY A 149 12.32 1.81 -27.48
N SER A 150 12.83 1.92 -26.25
CA SER A 150 13.98 2.78 -25.92
C SER A 150 15.07 1.98 -25.19
N ASP A 151 16.30 2.42 -25.33
CA ASP A 151 17.41 1.85 -24.55
C ASP A 151 17.22 2.14 -23.04
N PRO A 152 17.68 1.23 -22.16
CA PRO A 152 17.67 1.44 -20.72
C PRO A 152 18.46 2.69 -20.34
N LEU A 153 17.90 3.49 -19.43
CA LEU A 153 18.49 4.74 -18.96
C LEU A 153 18.81 4.63 -17.46
N VAL A 154 20.08 4.77 -17.10
CA VAL A 154 20.47 4.91 -15.68
C VAL A 154 20.12 6.32 -15.23
N LEU A 155 19.29 6.40 -14.17
CA LEU A 155 18.81 7.68 -13.68
C LEU A 155 19.90 8.41 -12.91
N ASP A 156 19.95 9.71 -13.13
CA ASP A 156 20.71 10.67 -12.32
C ASP A 156 19.76 11.51 -11.42
N ARG A 157 20.21 12.67 -11.01
CA ARG A 157 19.41 13.59 -10.17
C ARG A 157 18.12 14.07 -10.83
N THR A 158 18.05 14.06 -12.16
CA THR A 158 16.85 14.50 -12.89
C THR A 158 15.70 13.50 -12.77
N GLY A 159 16.03 12.21 -12.56
CA GLY A 159 15.08 11.14 -12.32
C GLY A 159 14.55 11.01 -10.89
N ARG A 160 14.92 11.90 -9.97
CA ARG A 160 14.59 11.78 -8.52
C ARG A 160 13.11 11.63 -8.22
N LEU A 161 12.21 12.20 -9.03
CA LEU A 161 10.76 12.03 -8.85
C LEU A 161 10.33 10.59 -9.05
N LEU A 162 10.92 9.90 -10.04
CA LEU A 162 10.60 8.49 -10.34
C LEU A 162 11.07 7.57 -9.22
N VAL A 163 12.30 7.81 -8.72
CA VAL A 163 12.84 7.11 -7.56
C VAL A 163 11.95 7.33 -6.34
N PHE A 164 11.55 8.58 -6.09
CA PHE A 164 10.64 8.91 -5.00
C PHE A 164 9.27 8.22 -5.14
N ALA A 165 8.69 8.18 -6.35
CA ALA A 165 7.40 7.50 -6.60
C ALA A 165 7.49 6.01 -6.30
N ARG A 166 8.55 5.33 -6.78
CA ARG A 166 8.84 3.92 -6.47
C ARG A 166 9.00 3.67 -4.98
N ASP A 167 9.83 4.46 -4.31
CA ASP A 167 10.09 4.32 -2.89
C ASP A 167 8.83 4.55 -2.06
N GLU A 168 7.96 5.46 -2.47
CA GLU A 168 6.67 5.71 -1.83
C GLU A 168 5.71 4.52 -2.02
N ALA A 169 5.67 3.90 -3.21
CA ALA A 169 4.89 2.68 -3.45
C ALA A 169 5.37 1.55 -2.54
N HIS A 170 6.69 1.33 -2.49
CA HIS A 170 7.31 0.35 -1.62
C HIS A 170 7.05 0.61 -0.12
N ARG A 171 7.15 1.87 0.31
CA ARG A 171 6.83 2.28 1.68
C ARG A 171 5.36 2.01 2.02
N PHE A 172 4.45 2.30 1.09
CA PHE A 172 3.01 2.13 1.28
C PHE A 172 2.62 0.66 1.41
N VAL A 173 3.12 -0.21 0.53
CA VAL A 173 2.86 -1.65 0.62
C VAL A 173 3.42 -2.25 1.91
N ASN A 174 4.63 -1.86 2.33
CA ASN A 174 5.24 -2.32 3.57
C ASN A 174 4.47 -1.83 4.81
N ALA A 175 3.93 -0.62 4.80
CA ALA A 175 3.08 -0.10 5.88
C ALA A 175 1.77 -0.87 5.99
N PHE A 176 1.15 -1.22 4.85
CA PHE A 176 -0.03 -2.09 4.79
C PHE A 176 0.25 -3.47 5.39
N HIS A 177 1.40 -4.08 5.05
CA HIS A 177 1.86 -5.34 5.61
C HIS A 177 2.02 -5.30 7.13
N ARG A 178 2.70 -4.27 7.66
CA ARG A 178 2.87 -4.09 9.12
C ARG A 178 1.52 -3.97 9.83
N LYS A 179 0.60 -3.17 9.29
CA LYS A 179 -0.74 -2.98 9.87
C LYS A 179 -1.54 -4.28 9.88
N ARG A 180 -1.43 -5.08 8.83
CA ARG A 180 -2.12 -6.37 8.71
C ARG A 180 -1.53 -7.43 9.66
N ARG A 181 -0.20 -7.54 9.74
CA ARG A 181 0.48 -8.39 10.72
C ARG A 181 0.09 -8.02 12.16
N ALA A 182 0.11 -6.74 12.50
CA ALA A 182 -0.33 -6.30 13.82
C ALA A 182 -1.78 -6.70 14.12
N ARG A 183 -2.67 -6.65 13.12
CA ARG A 183 -4.06 -7.14 13.27
C ARG A 183 -4.15 -8.66 13.40
N SER A 184 -3.34 -9.41 12.67
CA SER A 184 -3.31 -10.88 12.76
C SER A 184 -2.69 -11.35 14.08
N THR A 185 -1.66 -10.68 14.57
CA THR A 185 -1.06 -10.95 15.89
C THR A 185 -2.01 -10.54 17.04
N LEU A 186 -2.97 -9.65 16.77
CA LEU A 186 -4.01 -9.27 17.73
C LEU A 186 -5.28 -10.13 17.64
N ARG A 187 -5.37 -11.05 16.67
CA ARG A 187 -6.44 -12.05 16.66
C ARG A 187 -6.15 -13.05 17.77
N ASP A 188 -7.05 -13.08 18.74
CA ASP A 188 -7.02 -14.07 19.79
C ASP A 188 -7.32 -15.45 19.16
N PRO A 189 -6.52 -16.50 19.39
CA PRO A 189 -6.83 -17.85 18.93
C PRO A 189 -8.26 -18.29 19.27
N LEU A 190 -8.84 -17.76 20.33
CA LEU A 190 -10.25 -17.96 20.68
C LEU A 190 -11.24 -17.46 19.63
N GLU A 191 -10.86 -16.56 18.73
CA GLU A 191 -11.73 -16.14 17.60
C GLU A 191 -12.04 -17.28 16.63
N GLU A 192 -11.22 -18.34 16.63
CA GLU A 192 -11.41 -19.55 15.82
C GLU A 192 -12.46 -20.50 16.41
N VAL A 193 -12.85 -20.31 17.68
CA VAL A 193 -13.85 -21.16 18.34
C VAL A 193 -15.23 -20.91 17.73
N PRO A 194 -15.88 -21.92 17.10
CA PRO A 194 -17.18 -21.76 16.49
C PRO A 194 -18.25 -21.30 17.49
N GLY A 195 -18.88 -20.15 17.21
CA GLY A 195 -19.91 -19.55 18.07
C GLY A 195 -19.38 -18.54 19.09
N LEU A 196 -18.06 -18.34 19.18
CA LEU A 196 -17.43 -17.30 19.98
C LEU A 196 -17.16 -16.05 19.11
N GLY A 197 -18.19 -15.25 18.89
CA GLY A 197 -18.04 -13.98 18.15
C GLY A 197 -17.37 -12.89 19.00
N ALA A 198 -16.91 -11.82 18.34
CA ALA A 198 -16.14 -10.72 18.95
C ALA A 198 -16.76 -10.13 20.23
N LYS A 199 -18.10 -10.00 20.30
CA LYS A 199 -18.80 -9.50 21.51
C LYS A 199 -18.62 -10.42 22.71
N LYS A 200 -18.72 -11.73 22.51
CA LYS A 200 -18.57 -12.71 23.59
C LYS A 200 -17.12 -12.82 24.03
N LEU A 201 -16.18 -12.82 23.09
CA LEU A 201 -14.75 -12.77 23.40
C LEU A 201 -14.39 -11.52 24.22
N GLN A 202 -14.92 -10.36 23.87
CA GLN A 202 -14.69 -9.14 24.61
C GLN A 202 -15.29 -9.22 26.06
N ALA A 203 -16.43 -9.87 26.24
CA ALA A 203 -17.02 -10.10 27.54
C ALA A 203 -16.12 -11.03 28.41
N LEU A 204 -15.60 -12.12 27.83
CA LEU A 204 -14.63 -13.00 28.49
C LEU A 204 -13.36 -12.25 28.89
N LEU A 205 -12.75 -11.51 27.98
CA LEU A 205 -11.52 -10.74 28.27
C LEU A 205 -11.71 -9.73 29.41
N ARG A 206 -12.89 -9.10 29.49
CA ARG A 206 -13.23 -8.17 30.60
C ARG A 206 -13.42 -8.91 31.92
N GLN A 207 -14.15 -10.04 31.91
CA GLN A 207 -14.48 -10.79 33.12
C GLN A 207 -13.24 -11.44 33.74
N PHE A 208 -12.35 -11.99 32.92
CA PHE A 208 -11.15 -12.69 33.38
C PHE A 208 -9.88 -11.82 33.39
N GLY A 209 -9.98 -10.53 33.13
CA GLY A 209 -8.84 -9.60 33.17
C GLY A 209 -7.81 -9.83 32.06
N GLY A 210 -8.20 -10.48 30.95
CA GLY A 210 -7.36 -10.77 29.80
C GLY A 210 -7.20 -12.24 29.49
N ARG A 211 -6.40 -12.54 28.46
CA ARG A 211 -6.21 -13.90 27.94
C ARG A 211 -5.74 -14.90 28.99
N LYS A 212 -4.74 -14.54 29.78
CA LYS A 212 -4.21 -15.43 30.83
C LYS A 212 -5.27 -15.87 31.84
N GLY A 213 -6.23 -15.01 32.16
CA GLY A 213 -7.33 -15.37 33.05
C GLY A 213 -8.29 -16.39 32.42
N ILE A 214 -8.53 -16.26 31.11
CA ILE A 214 -9.36 -17.23 30.36
C ILE A 214 -8.65 -18.57 30.26
N ASP A 215 -7.34 -18.60 30.03
CA ASP A 215 -6.54 -19.83 29.90
C ASP A 215 -6.57 -20.69 31.20
N HIS A 216 -6.81 -20.08 32.34
CA HIS A 216 -6.86 -20.76 33.65
C HIS A 216 -8.28 -21.01 34.15
N ALA A 217 -9.29 -20.51 33.42
CA ALA A 217 -10.68 -20.62 33.83
C ALA A 217 -11.24 -22.02 33.59
N SER A 218 -11.95 -22.55 34.56
CA SER A 218 -12.73 -23.78 34.42
C SER A 218 -13.96 -23.56 33.51
N VAL A 219 -14.49 -24.64 32.96
CA VAL A 219 -15.74 -24.59 32.14
C VAL A 219 -16.87 -23.89 32.90
N ARG A 220 -17.01 -24.16 34.20
CA ARG A 220 -18.07 -23.55 35.05
C ARG A 220 -17.89 -22.00 35.18
N GLU A 221 -16.65 -21.53 35.25
CA GLU A 221 -16.39 -20.11 35.34
C GLU A 221 -16.65 -19.43 33.97
N LEU A 222 -16.28 -20.08 32.87
CA LEU A 222 -16.57 -19.58 31.54
C LEU A 222 -18.08 -19.45 31.28
N GLU A 223 -18.90 -20.41 31.77
CA GLU A 223 -20.36 -20.33 31.67
C GLU A 223 -20.99 -19.15 32.39
N GLN A 224 -20.33 -18.58 33.38
CA GLN A 224 -20.83 -17.38 34.08
C GLN A 224 -20.74 -16.10 33.21
N THR A 225 -20.07 -16.15 32.07
CA THR A 225 -19.98 -15.03 31.17
C THR A 225 -21.28 -14.87 30.36
N PRO A 226 -21.88 -13.67 30.32
CA PRO A 226 -23.10 -13.44 29.57
C PRO A 226 -22.99 -13.88 28.10
N GLY A 227 -23.89 -14.77 27.66
CA GLY A 227 -23.94 -15.29 26.31
C GLY A 227 -23.02 -16.50 26.04
N ILE A 228 -22.35 -17.04 27.07
CA ILE A 228 -21.58 -18.28 27.02
C ILE A 228 -22.41 -19.38 27.69
N GLY A 229 -22.96 -20.28 26.91
CA GLY A 229 -23.64 -21.47 27.45
C GLY A 229 -22.70 -22.66 27.54
N PRO A 230 -23.15 -23.80 28.19
CA PRO A 230 -22.32 -24.98 28.46
C PRO A 230 -21.58 -25.51 27.22
N ALA A 231 -22.28 -25.63 26.11
CA ALA A 231 -21.68 -26.14 24.85
C ALA A 231 -20.57 -25.23 24.28
N LEU A 232 -20.68 -23.92 24.49
CA LEU A 232 -19.64 -22.98 24.05
C LEU A 232 -18.48 -22.91 25.03
N ALA A 233 -18.76 -22.97 26.33
CA ALA A 233 -17.75 -23.02 27.39
C ALA A 233 -16.83 -24.26 27.23
N ASN A 234 -17.41 -25.43 26.98
CA ASN A 234 -16.64 -26.65 26.69
C ASN A 234 -15.75 -26.46 25.45
N ARG A 235 -16.29 -25.95 24.33
CA ARG A 235 -15.48 -25.72 23.11
C ARG A 235 -14.34 -24.75 23.35
N ILE A 236 -14.56 -23.70 24.14
CA ILE A 236 -13.50 -22.76 24.52
C ILE A 236 -12.42 -23.46 25.32
N HIS A 237 -12.82 -24.24 26.36
CA HIS A 237 -11.90 -24.97 27.21
C HIS A 237 -11.09 -26.02 26.43
N ASP A 238 -11.75 -26.80 25.56
CA ASP A 238 -11.09 -27.82 24.73
C ASP A 238 -10.12 -27.18 23.72
N HIS A 239 -10.46 -26.00 23.19
CA HIS A 239 -9.58 -25.25 22.28
C HIS A 239 -8.33 -24.70 22.98
N LEU A 240 -8.42 -24.41 24.28
CA LEU A 240 -7.31 -23.92 25.08
C LEU A 240 -6.42 -25.07 25.62
N HIS A 241 -6.97 -26.27 25.75
CA HIS A 241 -6.34 -27.47 26.35
C HIS A 241 -6.49 -28.69 25.41
N PRO A 242 -5.88 -28.61 24.17
CA PRO A 242 -5.99 -29.67 23.15
C PRO A 242 -5.35 -31.00 23.59
#